data_dda0c2e28d0c042335420f6552cded47
#
_entry.id   dda0c2e28d0c042335420f6552cded47
#
_cell.length_a   1.000
_cell.length_b   1.000
_cell.length_c   1.000
_cell.angle_alpha   90.00
_cell.angle_beta   90.00
_cell.angle_gamma   90.00
#
_symmetry.space_group_name_H-M   'P 1'
#
loop_
_entity.id
_entity.type
_entity.pdbx_description
1 polymer ?
#
loop_
_entity_poly.entity_id
_entity_poly.type
_entity_poly.pdbx_seq_one_letter_code
_entity_poly.pdbx_strand_id
1 'polypeptide(L)'
;MGRNLTPYMLAGGPILLMVAFFSWPQTSEVGSDATDILFAEDRMPLMIMLAIATIGIVVMFGGLYLLVQQMKKGAGEMHQQMLTIAGMCIIAALALFMAGFGGNVNAINAIDIDIDADDDLAWENEADQQVSVRGSWDAANSGWAMMPVMWGMGMILVGMTAFMMQKPSGTDYMWSLLMPVGLGFSMAPILNNPSYFDMIFPVTMLVHIVIGVMMITGN
;
A
#
# COMPACT_ATOMS: atom_id res chain seq x y z
N MET A 1 17.89 -18.83 -19.28
CA MET A 1 17.41 -17.46 -19.04
C MET A 1 16.45 -17.52 -17.86
N GLY A 2 16.81 -16.98 -16.69
CA GLY A 2 15.89 -16.90 -15.55
C GLY A 2 14.75 -15.93 -15.90
N ARG A 3 13.49 -16.33 -15.71
CA ARG A 3 12.34 -15.45 -15.89
C ARG A 3 12.47 -14.27 -14.90
N ASN A 4 12.47 -13.05 -15.44
CA ASN A 4 12.43 -11.84 -14.62
C ASN A 4 11.04 -11.70 -14.01
N LEU A 5 10.92 -11.77 -12.69
CA LEU A 5 9.63 -11.66 -11.97
C LEU A 5 9.15 -10.21 -11.81
N THR A 6 10.05 -9.25 -11.90
CA THR A 6 9.75 -7.83 -11.66
C THR A 6 8.50 -7.33 -12.41
N PRO A 7 8.38 -7.53 -13.74
CA PRO A 7 7.24 -7.03 -14.49
C PRO A 7 5.91 -7.66 -14.07
N TYR A 8 5.91 -8.96 -13.76
CA TYR A 8 4.69 -9.65 -13.30
C TYR A 8 4.26 -9.18 -11.91
N MET A 9 5.22 -8.87 -11.03
CA MET A 9 4.94 -8.34 -9.71
C MET A 9 4.42 -6.90 -9.77
N LEU A 10 5.00 -6.06 -10.65
CA LEU A 10 4.54 -4.69 -10.87
C LEU A 10 3.15 -4.61 -11.50
N ALA A 11 2.75 -5.58 -12.30
CA ALA A 11 1.40 -5.63 -12.85
C ALA A 11 0.41 -6.34 -11.91
N GLY A 12 0.78 -7.48 -11.36
CA GLY A 12 -0.12 -8.34 -10.58
C GLY A 12 -0.44 -7.80 -9.19
N GLY A 13 0.55 -7.25 -8.49
CA GLY A 13 0.36 -6.69 -7.15
C GLY A 13 -0.71 -5.58 -7.11
N PRO A 14 -0.59 -4.53 -7.96
CA PRO A 14 -1.59 -3.48 -8.04
C PRO A 14 -2.99 -3.97 -8.44
N ILE A 15 -3.10 -4.98 -9.30
CA ILE A 15 -4.40 -5.57 -9.65
C ILE A 15 -5.07 -6.15 -8.41
N LEU A 16 -4.34 -6.93 -7.59
CA LEU A 16 -4.87 -7.47 -6.34
C LEU A 16 -5.29 -6.37 -5.37
N LEU A 17 -4.50 -5.29 -5.27
CA LEU A 17 -4.86 -4.13 -4.44
C LEU A 17 -6.12 -3.43 -4.91
N MET A 18 -6.27 -3.23 -6.22
CA MET A 18 -7.48 -2.64 -6.78
C MET A 18 -8.71 -3.53 -6.53
N VAL A 19 -8.57 -4.85 -6.68
CA VAL A 19 -9.65 -5.79 -6.34
C VAL A 19 -10.05 -5.63 -4.88
N ALA A 20 -9.10 -5.63 -3.94
CA ALA A 20 -9.39 -5.43 -2.53
C ALA A 20 -10.03 -4.07 -2.25
N PHE A 21 -9.52 -2.99 -2.84
CA PHE A 21 -10.02 -1.64 -2.65
C PHE A 21 -11.46 -1.45 -3.15
N PHE A 22 -11.77 -1.91 -4.36
CA PHE A 22 -13.11 -1.77 -4.94
C PHE A 22 -14.13 -2.78 -4.41
N SER A 23 -13.65 -3.87 -3.80
CA SER A 23 -14.51 -4.87 -3.15
C SER A 23 -14.64 -4.65 -1.64
N TRP A 24 -14.03 -3.58 -1.11
CA TRP A 24 -14.14 -3.26 0.31
C TRP A 24 -15.60 -3.00 0.67
N PRO A 25 -16.15 -3.67 1.69
CA PRO A 25 -17.52 -3.44 2.13
C PRO A 25 -17.78 -1.96 2.44
N GLN A 26 -18.96 -1.50 2.08
CA GLN A 26 -19.39 -0.12 2.32
C GLN A 26 -20.55 -0.12 3.30
N THR A 27 -20.57 0.84 4.21
CA THR A 27 -21.70 1.08 5.10
C THR A 27 -22.40 2.39 4.73
N SER A 28 -23.71 2.45 4.91
CA SER A 28 -24.49 3.68 4.79
C SER A 28 -24.40 4.59 6.01
N GLU A 29 -23.92 4.04 7.13
CA GLU A 29 -23.75 4.78 8.38
C GLU A 29 -22.55 5.72 8.30
N VAL A 30 -22.57 6.78 9.09
CA VAL A 30 -21.54 7.83 9.12
C VAL A 30 -21.02 8.02 10.53
N GLY A 31 -19.70 8.14 10.67
CA GLY A 31 -19.05 8.39 11.96
C GLY A 31 -18.38 7.16 12.56
N SER A 32 -18.10 7.21 13.87
CA SER A 32 -17.41 6.11 14.56
C SER A 32 -18.21 4.82 14.58
N ASP A 33 -19.52 4.92 14.69
CA ASP A 33 -20.44 3.78 14.77
C ASP A 33 -20.49 3.01 13.46
N ALA A 34 -20.26 3.69 12.33
CA ALA A 34 -20.16 3.05 11.01
C ALA A 34 -19.04 2.01 10.94
N THR A 35 -17.89 2.28 11.56
CA THR A 35 -16.76 1.37 11.59
C THR A 35 -17.06 0.15 12.45
N ASP A 36 -17.68 0.35 13.60
CA ASP A 36 -18.04 -0.72 14.53
C ASP A 36 -19.07 -1.67 13.89
N ILE A 37 -20.11 -1.12 13.23
CA ILE A 37 -21.11 -1.90 12.49
C ILE A 37 -20.45 -2.68 11.34
N LEU A 38 -19.61 -2.03 10.54
CA LEU A 38 -18.91 -2.65 9.42
C LEU A 38 -18.05 -3.84 9.88
N PHE A 39 -17.33 -3.68 10.99
CA PHE A 39 -16.46 -4.73 11.50
C PHE A 39 -17.25 -5.92 12.09
N ALA A 40 -18.37 -5.65 12.75
CA ALA A 40 -19.22 -6.69 13.31
C ALA A 40 -19.98 -7.49 12.24
N GLU A 41 -20.59 -6.80 11.26
CA GLU A 41 -21.46 -7.45 10.27
C GLU A 41 -20.68 -8.08 9.11
N ASP A 42 -19.59 -7.41 8.65
CA ASP A 42 -18.83 -7.79 7.45
C ASP A 42 -17.45 -8.36 7.76
N ARG A 43 -17.21 -8.88 8.96
CA ARG A 43 -15.90 -9.37 9.42
C ARG A 43 -15.22 -10.29 8.43
N MET A 44 -15.89 -11.35 7.97
CA MET A 44 -15.26 -12.34 7.09
C MET A 44 -14.89 -11.75 5.72
N PRO A 45 -15.76 -11.00 5.02
CA PRO A 45 -15.39 -10.26 3.83
C PRO A 45 -14.19 -9.32 4.06
N LEU A 46 -14.17 -8.56 5.15
CA LEU A 46 -13.06 -7.65 5.48
C LEU A 46 -11.74 -8.38 5.65
N MET A 47 -11.71 -9.49 6.38
CA MET A 47 -10.51 -10.30 6.58
C MET A 47 -9.99 -10.89 5.27
N ILE A 48 -10.87 -11.33 4.37
CA ILE A 48 -10.49 -11.80 3.03
C ILE A 48 -9.89 -10.65 2.21
N MET A 49 -10.51 -9.46 2.23
CA MET A 49 -9.99 -8.30 1.50
C MET A 49 -8.64 -7.84 2.05
N LEU A 50 -8.45 -7.84 3.38
CA LEU A 50 -7.16 -7.56 4.01
C LEU A 50 -6.08 -8.58 3.59
N ALA A 51 -6.43 -9.86 3.51
CA ALA A 51 -5.50 -10.90 3.04
C ALA A 51 -5.10 -10.68 1.58
N ILE A 52 -6.08 -10.41 0.70
CA ILE A 52 -5.81 -10.09 -0.72
C ILE A 52 -4.95 -8.83 -0.85
N ALA A 53 -5.28 -7.76 -0.12
CA ALA A 53 -4.52 -6.53 -0.10
C ALA A 53 -3.09 -6.76 0.39
N THR A 54 -2.90 -7.55 1.45
CA THR A 54 -1.59 -7.92 1.99
C THR A 54 -0.72 -8.59 0.92
N ILE A 55 -1.27 -9.59 0.22
CA ILE A 55 -0.56 -10.26 -0.87
C ILE A 55 -0.23 -9.26 -1.99
N GLY A 56 -1.20 -8.45 -2.40
CA GLY A 56 -1.03 -7.44 -3.44
C GLY A 56 0.10 -6.45 -3.13
N ILE A 57 0.14 -5.97 -1.89
CA ILE A 57 1.17 -5.04 -1.40
C ILE A 57 2.55 -5.70 -1.40
N VAL A 58 2.70 -6.87 -0.81
CA VAL A 58 3.99 -7.57 -0.78
C VAL A 58 4.52 -7.82 -2.19
N VAL A 59 3.63 -8.25 -3.10
CA VAL A 59 3.98 -8.49 -4.50
C VAL A 59 4.40 -7.18 -5.17
N MET A 60 3.61 -6.11 -5.06
CA MET A 60 3.91 -4.82 -5.71
C MET A 60 5.20 -4.18 -5.19
N PHE A 61 5.37 -4.08 -3.86
CA PHE A 61 6.58 -3.49 -3.28
C PHE A 61 7.82 -4.36 -3.54
N GLY A 62 7.65 -5.70 -3.55
CA GLY A 62 8.68 -6.63 -4.00
C GLY A 62 9.10 -6.35 -5.45
N GLY A 63 8.14 -6.11 -6.34
CA GLY A 63 8.37 -5.72 -7.73
C GLY A 63 9.14 -4.40 -7.85
N LEU A 64 8.73 -3.36 -7.10
CA LEU A 64 9.43 -2.07 -7.04
C LEU A 64 10.86 -2.21 -6.52
N TYR A 65 11.05 -2.99 -5.47
CA TYR A 65 12.38 -3.23 -4.91
C TYR A 65 13.28 -3.95 -5.92
N LEU A 66 12.78 -4.98 -6.61
CA LEU A 66 13.52 -5.67 -7.67
C LEU A 66 13.84 -4.73 -8.84
N LEU A 67 12.94 -3.81 -9.21
CA LEU A 67 13.19 -2.77 -10.20
C LEU A 67 14.38 -1.89 -9.79
N VAL A 68 14.38 -1.42 -8.55
CA VAL A 68 15.51 -0.65 -7.97
C VAL A 68 16.82 -1.43 -8.08
N GLN A 69 16.83 -2.72 -7.73
CA GLN A 69 18.04 -3.54 -7.81
C GLN A 69 18.51 -3.74 -9.26
N GLN A 70 17.60 -3.82 -10.23
CA GLN A 70 17.95 -3.92 -11.65
C GLN A 70 18.55 -2.60 -12.17
N MET A 71 17.96 -1.46 -11.81
CA MET A 71 18.47 -0.15 -12.21
C MET A 71 19.87 0.12 -11.66
N LYS A 72 20.16 -0.34 -10.43
CA LYS A 72 21.50 -0.20 -9.82
C LYS A 72 22.62 -0.85 -10.61
N LYS A 73 22.36 -1.94 -11.33
CA LYS A 73 23.38 -2.74 -12.05
C LYS A 73 24.07 -2.01 -13.21
N GLY A 74 23.66 -0.84 -13.60
CA GLY A 74 24.29 -0.07 -14.67
C GLY A 74 24.40 1.40 -14.35
N ALA A 75 24.11 1.76 -13.10
CA ALA A 75 24.07 3.14 -12.64
C ALA A 75 25.45 3.61 -12.14
N GLY A 76 25.76 4.90 -12.37
CA GLY A 76 26.90 5.56 -11.73
C GLY A 76 26.68 5.73 -10.22
N GLU A 77 27.74 6.05 -9.48
CA GLU A 77 27.75 6.08 -8.01
C GLU A 77 26.60 6.92 -7.41
N MET A 78 26.41 8.15 -7.89
CA MET A 78 25.33 9.03 -7.43
C MET A 78 23.95 8.39 -7.61
N HIS A 79 23.70 7.80 -8.80
CA HIS A 79 22.44 7.13 -9.08
C HIS A 79 22.24 5.88 -8.21
N GLN A 80 23.31 5.13 -7.91
CA GLN A 80 23.25 3.99 -6.99
C GLN A 80 22.87 4.42 -5.57
N GLN A 81 23.38 5.57 -5.09
CA GLN A 81 23.00 6.13 -3.79
C GLN A 81 21.53 6.52 -3.77
N MET A 82 21.04 7.24 -4.79
CA MET A 82 19.63 7.61 -4.92
C MET A 82 18.72 6.37 -4.93
N LEU A 83 19.06 5.35 -5.71
CA LEU A 83 18.32 4.08 -5.76
C LEU A 83 18.39 3.30 -4.44
N THR A 84 19.47 3.45 -3.68
CA THR A 84 19.55 2.85 -2.34
C THR A 84 18.54 3.50 -1.40
N ILE A 85 18.48 4.83 -1.38
CA ILE A 85 17.48 5.57 -0.59
C ILE A 85 16.05 5.22 -1.05
N ALA A 86 15.82 5.14 -2.36
CA ALA A 86 14.53 4.72 -2.90
C ALA A 86 14.11 3.33 -2.38
N GLY A 87 15.04 2.36 -2.39
CA GLY A 87 14.80 1.02 -1.84
C GLY A 87 14.46 1.05 -0.34
N MET A 88 15.14 1.89 0.43
CA MET A 88 14.83 2.07 1.87
C MET A 88 13.43 2.65 2.07
N CYS A 89 13.05 3.66 1.29
CA CYS A 89 11.71 4.25 1.34
C CYS A 89 10.62 3.23 0.97
N ILE A 90 10.85 2.39 -0.05
CA ILE A 90 9.94 1.32 -0.46
C ILE A 90 9.76 0.30 0.67
N ILE A 91 10.83 -0.13 1.32
CA ILE A 91 10.77 -1.06 2.45
C ILE A 91 10.05 -0.42 3.65
N ALA A 92 10.34 0.86 3.95
CA ALA A 92 9.67 1.59 5.02
C ALA A 92 8.16 1.71 4.75
N ALA A 93 7.76 2.01 3.51
CA ALA A 93 6.35 2.04 3.12
C ALA A 93 5.68 0.68 3.30
N LEU A 94 6.33 -0.42 2.91
CA LEU A 94 5.83 -1.78 3.14
C LEU A 94 5.63 -2.06 4.63
N ALA A 95 6.59 -1.69 5.48
CA ALA A 95 6.50 -1.89 6.93
C ALA A 95 5.32 -1.10 7.52
N LEU A 96 5.10 0.15 7.08
CA LEU A 96 3.97 0.97 7.50
C LEU A 96 2.62 0.37 7.05
N PHE A 97 2.54 -0.17 5.84
CA PHE A 97 1.37 -0.91 5.39
C PHE A 97 1.07 -2.12 6.28
N MET A 98 2.09 -2.92 6.57
CA MET A 98 1.92 -4.11 7.42
C MET A 98 1.46 -3.72 8.83
N ALA A 99 1.99 -2.64 9.39
CA ALA A 99 1.56 -2.11 10.68
C ALA A 99 0.09 -1.66 10.64
N GLY A 100 -0.32 -0.93 9.59
CA GLY A 100 -1.70 -0.51 9.38
C GLY A 100 -2.66 -1.70 9.27
N PHE A 101 -2.33 -2.70 8.47
CA PHE A 101 -3.16 -3.91 8.36
C PHE A 101 -3.22 -4.70 9.66
N GLY A 102 -2.10 -4.79 10.39
CA GLY A 102 -2.09 -5.42 11.71
C GLY A 102 -3.05 -4.74 12.69
N GLY A 103 -3.10 -3.41 12.69
CA GLY A 103 -4.05 -2.64 13.48
C GLY A 103 -5.51 -2.90 13.07
N ASN A 104 -5.78 -2.97 11.76
CA ASN A 104 -7.13 -3.30 11.26
C ASN A 104 -7.55 -4.72 11.66
N VAL A 105 -6.67 -5.71 11.56
CA VAL A 105 -6.93 -7.09 12.00
C VAL A 105 -7.23 -7.12 13.50
N ASN A 106 -6.47 -6.38 14.30
CA ASN A 106 -6.70 -6.30 15.76
C ASN A 106 -8.05 -5.66 16.08
N ALA A 107 -8.43 -4.59 15.38
CA ALA A 107 -9.73 -3.95 15.56
C ALA A 107 -10.89 -4.90 15.23
N ILE A 108 -10.81 -5.60 14.08
CA ILE A 108 -11.82 -6.58 13.66
C ILE A 108 -11.92 -7.75 14.67
N ASN A 109 -10.79 -8.24 15.17
CA ASN A 109 -10.78 -9.33 16.15
C ASN A 109 -11.29 -8.87 17.51
N ALA A 110 -11.08 -7.62 17.92
CA ALA A 110 -11.58 -7.10 19.18
C ALA A 110 -13.12 -7.03 19.23
N ILE A 111 -13.77 -6.78 18.10
CA ILE A 111 -15.24 -6.79 17.98
C ILE A 111 -15.82 -8.21 18.07
N ASP A 112 -15.08 -9.23 17.63
CA ASP A 112 -15.55 -10.62 17.61
C ASP A 112 -15.50 -11.32 18.98
N ILE A 113 -14.90 -10.70 19.99
CA ILE A 113 -14.86 -11.25 21.35
C ILE A 113 -16.17 -10.92 22.06
N ASP A 114 -16.89 -11.95 22.47
CA ASP A 114 -18.16 -11.79 23.19
C ASP A 114 -18.01 -10.98 24.48
N ILE A 115 -19.06 -10.23 24.81
CA ILE A 115 -19.22 -9.56 26.10
C ILE A 115 -19.98 -10.52 27.00
N ASP A 116 -19.30 -11.54 27.54
CA ASP A 116 -19.91 -12.49 28.47
C ASP A 116 -19.03 -12.66 29.71
N ALA A 117 -19.63 -12.50 30.86
CA ALA A 117 -18.94 -12.43 32.14
C ALA A 117 -18.33 -13.77 32.64
N ASP A 118 -18.61 -14.88 31.94
CA ASP A 118 -18.16 -16.21 32.36
C ASP A 118 -16.91 -16.72 31.61
N ASP A 119 -16.38 -15.96 30.64
CA ASP A 119 -15.15 -16.31 29.91
C ASP A 119 -13.99 -15.37 30.27
N ASP A 120 -12.86 -15.92 30.68
CA ASP A 120 -11.63 -15.16 31.01
C ASP A 120 -11.09 -14.31 29.83
N LEU A 121 -11.58 -14.53 28.61
CA LEU A 121 -11.24 -13.79 27.40
C LEU A 121 -12.30 -12.77 26.99
N ALA A 122 -13.45 -12.72 27.70
CA ALA A 122 -14.53 -11.80 27.39
C ALA A 122 -14.20 -10.37 27.82
N TRP A 123 -14.81 -9.39 27.16
CA TRP A 123 -14.76 -8.00 27.58
C TRP A 123 -15.64 -7.80 28.83
N GLU A 124 -15.14 -7.06 29.82
CA GLU A 124 -15.92 -6.74 31.04
C GLU A 124 -17.18 -5.93 30.71
N ASN A 125 -17.11 -5.13 29.64
CA ASN A 125 -18.23 -4.33 29.18
C ASN A 125 -17.98 -3.81 27.75
N GLU A 126 -19.06 -3.35 27.09
CA GLU A 126 -19.05 -2.82 25.73
C GLU A 126 -18.14 -1.59 25.57
N ALA A 127 -18.01 -0.76 26.62
CA ALA A 127 -17.16 0.44 26.57
C ALA A 127 -15.68 0.08 26.46
N ASP A 128 -15.20 -0.96 27.14
CA ASP A 128 -13.81 -1.42 27.08
C ASP A 128 -13.51 -2.04 25.72
N GLN A 129 -14.44 -2.81 25.15
CA GLN A 129 -14.35 -3.33 23.79
C GLN A 129 -14.20 -2.18 22.79
N GLN A 130 -15.08 -1.17 22.82
CA GLN A 130 -15.02 -0.03 21.93
C GLN A 130 -13.72 0.77 22.05
N VAL A 131 -13.19 0.94 23.25
CA VAL A 131 -11.88 1.60 23.48
C VAL A 131 -10.76 0.82 22.79
N SER A 132 -10.77 -0.50 22.90
CA SER A 132 -9.76 -1.36 22.28
C SER A 132 -9.85 -1.34 20.75
N VAL A 133 -11.06 -1.41 20.19
CA VAL A 133 -11.31 -1.32 18.73
C VAL A 133 -10.82 0.01 18.18
N ARG A 134 -11.21 1.12 18.83
CA ARG A 134 -10.79 2.48 18.41
C ARG A 134 -9.29 2.68 18.55
N GLY A 135 -8.69 2.23 19.65
CA GLY A 135 -7.24 2.31 19.85
C GLY A 135 -6.45 1.55 18.78
N SER A 136 -6.93 0.36 18.40
CA SER A 136 -6.32 -0.43 17.32
C SER A 136 -6.50 0.23 15.95
N TRP A 137 -7.65 0.83 15.70
CA TRP A 137 -7.95 1.59 14.49
C TRP A 137 -7.09 2.85 14.36
N ASP A 138 -6.95 3.60 15.45
CA ASP A 138 -6.11 4.81 15.48
C ASP A 138 -4.62 4.47 15.27
N ALA A 139 -4.16 3.35 15.84
CA ALA A 139 -2.81 2.85 15.60
C ALA A 139 -2.60 2.49 14.12
N ALA A 140 -3.59 1.83 13.49
CA ALA A 140 -3.58 1.55 12.05
C ALA A 140 -3.49 2.83 11.22
N ASN A 141 -4.31 3.83 11.54
CA ASN A 141 -4.36 5.12 10.85
C ASN A 141 -3.02 5.87 10.94
N SER A 142 -2.28 5.75 12.03
CA SER A 142 -0.94 6.34 12.16
C SER A 142 0.05 5.76 11.14
N GLY A 143 0.00 4.45 10.86
CA GLY A 143 0.76 3.81 9.79
C GLY A 143 0.34 4.32 8.40
N TRP A 144 -0.97 4.40 8.17
CA TRP A 144 -1.54 4.88 6.90
C TRP A 144 -1.15 6.32 6.58
N ALA A 145 -1.05 7.21 7.57
CA ALA A 145 -0.72 8.62 7.36
C ALA A 145 0.69 8.81 6.78
N MET A 146 1.67 8.01 7.20
CA MET A 146 3.08 8.17 6.76
C MET A 146 3.44 7.32 5.54
N MET A 147 2.68 6.26 5.26
CA MET A 147 2.93 5.36 4.14
C MET A 147 2.97 6.07 2.78
N PRO A 148 2.02 6.98 2.42
CA PRO A 148 2.06 7.67 1.13
C PRO A 148 3.32 8.51 0.96
N VAL A 149 3.85 9.09 2.03
CA VAL A 149 5.09 9.87 2.00
C VAL A 149 6.26 8.97 1.64
N MET A 150 6.44 7.87 2.35
CA MET A 150 7.55 6.94 2.11
C MET A 150 7.47 6.30 0.72
N TRP A 151 6.29 5.82 0.34
CA TRP A 151 6.10 5.24 -0.99
C TRP A 151 6.32 6.27 -2.09
N GLY A 152 5.71 7.45 -1.97
CA GLY A 152 5.86 8.54 -2.93
C GLY A 152 7.32 8.99 -3.08
N MET A 153 8.06 9.16 -1.98
CA MET A 153 9.49 9.46 -2.04
C MET A 153 10.29 8.36 -2.76
N GLY A 154 9.99 7.09 -2.49
CA GLY A 154 10.58 5.97 -3.21
C GLY A 154 10.35 6.07 -4.72
N MET A 155 9.10 6.32 -5.13
CA MET A 155 8.71 6.49 -6.53
C MET A 155 9.38 7.72 -7.19
N ILE A 156 9.43 8.86 -6.50
CA ILE A 156 10.11 10.06 -6.99
C ILE A 156 11.58 9.76 -7.30
N LEU A 157 12.28 9.13 -6.38
CA LEU A 157 13.71 8.82 -6.54
C LEU A 157 13.95 7.80 -7.67
N VAL A 158 13.11 6.78 -7.80
CA VAL A 158 13.17 5.83 -8.92
C VAL A 158 12.92 6.56 -10.24
N GLY A 159 11.84 7.33 -10.34
CA GLY A 159 11.47 8.04 -11.56
C GLY A 159 12.49 9.10 -11.97
N MET A 160 13.00 9.86 -11.00
CA MET A 160 14.04 10.86 -11.23
C MET A 160 15.35 10.21 -11.71
N THR A 161 15.75 9.11 -11.09
CA THR A 161 16.96 8.38 -11.52
C THR A 161 16.77 7.81 -12.92
N ALA A 162 15.60 7.25 -13.25
CA ALA A 162 15.28 6.76 -14.59
C ALA A 162 15.37 7.90 -15.62
N PHE A 163 14.84 9.07 -15.30
CA PHE A 163 14.91 10.26 -16.14
C PHE A 163 16.36 10.72 -16.37
N MET A 164 17.19 10.74 -15.32
CA MET A 164 18.59 11.18 -15.40
C MET A 164 19.48 10.16 -16.13
N MET A 165 19.21 8.88 -16.02
CA MET A 165 20.00 7.82 -16.67
C MET A 165 19.77 7.74 -18.19
N GLN A 166 18.72 8.32 -18.71
CA GLN A 166 18.25 8.36 -20.10
C GLN A 166 18.99 7.39 -21.04
N LYS A 167 18.57 6.15 -21.03
CA LYS A 167 18.93 5.23 -22.10
C LYS A 167 17.90 5.36 -23.22
N PRO A 168 18.31 5.40 -24.49
CA PRO A 168 17.38 5.60 -25.61
C PRO A 168 16.45 4.42 -25.89
N SER A 169 16.41 3.39 -25.05
CA SER A 169 15.45 2.30 -25.13
C SER A 169 14.11 2.68 -24.50
N GLY A 170 13.01 2.65 -25.22
CA GLY A 170 11.69 3.18 -24.86
C GLY A 170 11.13 2.75 -23.51
N THR A 171 11.48 1.56 -23.01
CA THR A 171 11.00 1.02 -21.71
C THR A 171 11.60 1.77 -20.50
N ASP A 172 12.82 2.24 -20.56
CA ASP A 172 13.47 2.91 -19.46
C ASP A 172 12.82 4.29 -19.18
N TYR A 173 12.27 4.90 -20.24
CA TYR A 173 11.60 6.20 -20.14
C TYR A 173 10.29 6.14 -19.37
N MET A 174 9.59 5.01 -19.43
CA MET A 174 8.32 4.82 -18.74
C MET A 174 8.47 4.80 -17.22
N TRP A 175 9.63 4.39 -16.70
CA TRP A 175 9.86 4.40 -15.25
C TRP A 175 9.92 5.82 -14.69
N SER A 176 10.21 6.82 -15.52
CA SER A 176 10.15 8.24 -15.10
C SER A 176 8.74 8.69 -14.73
N LEU A 177 7.68 7.99 -15.19
CA LEU A 177 6.29 8.26 -14.78
C LEU A 177 6.06 8.06 -13.28
N LEU A 178 6.91 7.29 -12.61
CA LEU A 178 6.84 7.15 -11.15
C LEU A 178 7.13 8.47 -10.43
N MET A 179 7.88 9.39 -11.03
CA MET A 179 8.20 10.68 -10.39
C MET A 179 6.96 11.57 -10.17
N PRO A 180 6.16 11.94 -11.20
CA PRO A 180 4.98 12.78 -10.99
C PRO A 180 3.90 12.07 -10.17
N VAL A 181 3.73 10.76 -10.33
CA VAL A 181 2.78 9.97 -9.54
C VAL A 181 3.22 9.91 -8.08
N GLY A 182 4.52 9.69 -7.83
CA GLY A 182 5.07 9.69 -6.47
C GLY A 182 4.93 11.05 -5.79
N LEU A 183 5.11 12.15 -6.52
CA LEU A 183 4.88 13.49 -5.99
C LEU A 183 3.41 13.67 -5.59
N GLY A 184 2.47 13.34 -6.49
CA GLY A 184 1.05 13.39 -6.19
C GLY A 184 0.68 12.54 -4.96
N PHE A 185 1.18 11.31 -4.89
CA PHE A 185 0.89 10.41 -3.79
C PHE A 185 1.45 10.90 -2.45
N SER A 186 2.66 11.50 -2.43
CA SER A 186 3.26 12.10 -1.23
C SER A 186 2.47 13.28 -0.68
N MET A 187 1.68 13.95 -1.53
CA MET A 187 0.84 15.09 -1.11
C MET A 187 -0.44 14.66 -0.39
N ALA A 188 -0.85 13.39 -0.49
CA ALA A 188 -2.12 12.93 0.07
C ALA A 188 -2.27 13.23 1.59
N PRO A 189 -1.30 12.92 2.47
CA PRO A 189 -1.42 13.24 3.88
C PRO A 189 -1.33 14.76 4.17
N ILE A 190 -0.64 15.52 3.31
CA ILE A 190 -0.51 16.98 3.47
C ILE A 190 -1.83 17.66 3.17
N LEU A 191 -2.52 17.22 2.12
CA LEU A 191 -3.82 17.76 1.71
C LEU A 191 -4.94 17.34 2.67
N ASN A 192 -4.74 16.24 3.40
CA ASN A 192 -5.71 15.65 4.33
C ASN A 192 -7.13 15.58 3.74
N ASN A 193 -7.22 15.15 2.49
CA ASN A 193 -8.46 15.07 1.73
C ASN A 193 -8.71 13.64 1.25
N PRO A 194 -9.69 12.92 1.81
CA PRO A 194 -10.01 11.55 1.40
C PRO A 194 -10.29 11.42 -0.09
N SER A 195 -11.06 12.34 -0.67
CA SER A 195 -11.37 12.31 -2.12
C SER A 195 -10.11 12.43 -2.99
N TYR A 196 -9.09 13.15 -2.53
CA TYR A 196 -7.80 13.20 -3.22
C TYR A 196 -7.09 11.84 -3.17
N PHE A 197 -7.11 11.17 -2.02
CA PHE A 197 -6.54 9.84 -1.89
C PHE A 197 -7.26 8.83 -2.79
N ASP A 198 -8.58 8.84 -2.78
CA ASP A 198 -9.42 7.97 -3.63
C ASP A 198 -9.15 8.14 -5.12
N MET A 199 -8.73 9.33 -5.54
CA MET A 199 -8.34 9.61 -6.92
C MET A 199 -6.89 9.17 -7.21
N ILE A 200 -5.94 9.55 -6.36
CA ILE A 200 -4.51 9.34 -6.64
C ILE A 200 -4.09 7.88 -6.48
N PHE A 201 -4.74 7.12 -5.59
CA PHE A 201 -4.43 5.73 -5.34
C PHE A 201 -4.65 4.86 -6.58
N PRO A 202 -5.84 4.85 -7.24
CA PRO A 202 -6.03 4.10 -8.49
C PRO A 202 -5.10 4.53 -9.61
N VAL A 203 -4.81 5.83 -9.74
CA VAL A 203 -3.85 6.34 -10.73
C VAL A 203 -2.46 5.76 -10.49
N THR A 204 -2.04 5.70 -9.23
CA THR A 204 -0.77 5.08 -8.85
C THR A 204 -0.73 3.60 -9.23
N MET A 205 -1.80 2.85 -8.95
CA MET A 205 -1.91 1.44 -9.33
C MET A 205 -1.81 1.25 -10.85
N LEU A 206 -2.56 2.06 -11.60
CA LEU A 206 -2.54 1.99 -13.08
C LEU A 206 -1.15 2.23 -13.65
N VAL A 207 -0.40 3.19 -13.13
CA VAL A 207 0.98 3.44 -13.58
C VAL A 207 1.88 2.24 -13.33
N HIS A 208 1.78 1.58 -12.18
CA HIS A 208 2.54 0.35 -11.90
C HIS A 208 2.16 -0.77 -12.87
N ILE A 209 0.86 -0.96 -13.14
CA ILE A 209 0.36 -1.95 -14.10
C ILE A 209 0.92 -1.67 -15.49
N VAL A 210 0.85 -0.42 -15.96
CA VAL A 210 1.35 -0.02 -17.28
C VAL A 210 2.85 -0.31 -17.38
N ILE A 211 3.64 0.09 -16.40
CA ILE A 211 5.08 -0.19 -16.37
C ILE A 211 5.33 -1.70 -16.43
N GLY A 212 4.63 -2.50 -15.60
CA GLY A 212 4.76 -3.95 -15.59
C GLY A 212 4.41 -4.59 -16.93
N VAL A 213 3.30 -4.18 -17.54
CA VAL A 213 2.85 -4.69 -18.86
C VAL A 213 3.85 -4.33 -19.96
N MET A 214 4.34 -3.09 -20.00
CA MET A 214 5.33 -2.68 -20.99
C MET A 214 6.66 -3.43 -20.86
N MET A 215 7.09 -3.71 -19.63
CA MET A 215 8.25 -4.58 -19.39
C MET A 215 8.03 -6.03 -19.83
N ILE A 216 6.77 -6.53 -19.84
CA ILE A 216 6.42 -7.87 -20.35
C ILE A 216 6.45 -7.89 -21.87
N THR A 217 5.87 -6.87 -22.50
CA THR A 217 5.71 -6.79 -23.96
C THR A 217 6.99 -6.35 -24.68
N GLY A 218 7.96 -5.80 -23.97
CA GLY A 218 9.23 -5.31 -24.54
C GLY A 218 9.09 -4.00 -25.33
N ASN A 219 7.99 -3.28 -25.14
CA ASN A 219 7.72 -2.00 -25.80
C ASN A 219 8.13 -0.82 -24.93
#